data_b9205f9372fd91b214b72e6c3ce623d8
#
_entry.id   b9205f9372fd91b214b72e6c3ce623d8
#
_cell.length_a   1.000
_cell.length_b   1.000
_cell.length_c   1.000
_cell.angle_alpha   90.00
_cell.angle_beta   90.00
_cell.angle_gamma   90.00
#
_symmetry.space_group_name_H-M   'P 1'
#
loop_
_entity.id
_entity.type
_entity.pdbx_description
1 polymer ?
#
loop_
_entity_poly.entity_id
_entity_poly.type
_entity_poly.pdbx_seq_one_letter_code
_entity_poly.pdbx_strand_id
1 'polypeptide(L)'
;MLDKVIIANRGEIALRVLRACRELGIKTVAVHSTADANLKHVLLADESVCIGPPLSAKSYLNMPSIIAAAELTDAAAIHPGYGFLSENADFAERVEQSGFVFIGPKAETIRMMGDKVSAIRIMKEAGVPCVPGSGAPLGLDNDENLRIAKEIGYPVIIKASGGGGGRGMRVVHNAAALLHSINVTRSEALAAFGNDQVYMEKFLEKPRHIEFQVLADHHGNVIHLGERDCSMQRRHQKVIEEAPAPGITSEQREMMGERVVEACRKVGYRSAGTLEFLYQDGEFYFIEMNTRIQVEHPVTELITGIDLVKAQLMIAEIGRAHV
;
A
#
# COMPACT_ATOMS: atom_id res chain seq x y z
N MET A 1 25.08 -4.07 -10.72
CA MET A 1 24.35 -5.37 -10.67
C MET A 1 24.00 -5.66 -9.21
N LEU A 2 22.78 -6.10 -8.93
CA LEU A 2 22.38 -6.48 -7.56
C LEU A 2 22.95 -7.86 -7.23
N ASP A 3 24.14 -7.93 -6.71
CA ASP A 3 24.80 -9.20 -6.41
C ASP A 3 24.18 -9.92 -5.20
N LYS A 4 23.67 -9.16 -4.22
CA LYS A 4 23.10 -9.69 -2.99
C LYS A 4 22.00 -8.80 -2.44
N VAL A 5 20.89 -9.40 -2.01
CA VAL A 5 19.68 -8.72 -1.49
C VAL A 5 19.34 -9.21 -0.09
N ILE A 6 19.16 -8.29 0.84
CA ILE A 6 18.49 -8.57 2.13
C ILE A 6 16.99 -8.63 1.94
N ILE A 7 16.39 -9.67 2.49
CA ILE A 7 14.93 -9.84 2.54
C ILE A 7 14.46 -9.41 3.93
N ALA A 8 14.01 -8.15 4.04
CA ALA A 8 13.59 -7.52 5.30
C ALA A 8 12.16 -7.92 5.68
N ASN A 9 11.87 -9.21 5.66
CA ASN A 9 10.56 -9.76 5.96
C ASN A 9 10.69 -11.24 6.42
N ARG A 10 9.57 -11.91 6.65
CA ARG A 10 9.49 -13.30 7.10
C ARG A 10 8.39 -14.09 6.36
N GLY A 11 8.34 -15.39 6.61
CA GLY A 11 7.23 -16.24 6.16
C GLY A 11 7.20 -16.43 4.64
N GLU A 12 5.98 -16.42 4.08
CA GLU A 12 5.77 -16.74 2.66
C GLU A 12 6.36 -15.69 1.73
N ILE A 13 6.19 -14.38 2.05
CA ILE A 13 6.70 -13.32 1.17
C ILE A 13 8.24 -13.31 1.15
N ALA A 14 8.91 -13.60 2.26
CA ALA A 14 10.36 -13.74 2.26
C ALA A 14 10.80 -14.92 1.37
N LEU A 15 10.08 -16.03 1.40
CA LEU A 15 10.32 -17.17 0.52
C LEU A 15 10.03 -16.83 -0.95
N ARG A 16 8.99 -16.05 -1.22
CA ARG A 16 8.64 -15.57 -2.57
C ARG A 16 9.75 -14.70 -3.18
N VAL A 17 10.25 -13.74 -2.41
CA VAL A 17 11.37 -12.88 -2.83
C VAL A 17 12.64 -13.71 -3.03
N LEU A 18 12.95 -14.62 -2.11
CA LEU A 18 14.11 -15.51 -2.21
C LEU A 18 14.10 -16.30 -3.53
N ARG A 19 12.94 -16.85 -3.92
CA ARG A 19 12.80 -17.60 -5.18
C ARG A 19 13.06 -16.72 -6.40
N ALA A 20 12.50 -15.49 -6.41
CA ALA A 20 12.73 -14.54 -7.50
C ALA A 20 14.22 -14.18 -7.61
N CYS A 21 14.88 -13.88 -6.50
CA CYS A 21 16.32 -13.60 -6.46
C CYS A 21 17.13 -14.78 -7.01
N ARG A 22 16.83 -16.00 -6.56
CA ARG A 22 17.55 -17.22 -7.01
C ARG A 22 17.41 -17.45 -8.52
N GLU A 23 16.22 -17.25 -9.09
CA GLU A 23 15.98 -17.37 -10.53
C GLU A 23 16.67 -16.28 -11.35
N LEU A 24 16.98 -15.14 -10.76
CA LEU A 24 17.78 -14.06 -11.35
C LEU A 24 19.29 -14.18 -11.07
N GLY A 25 19.73 -15.21 -10.34
CA GLY A 25 21.14 -15.39 -9.96
C GLY A 25 21.62 -14.44 -8.86
N ILE A 26 20.71 -13.80 -8.12
CA ILE A 26 21.00 -12.85 -7.03
C ILE A 26 21.10 -13.64 -5.72
N LYS A 27 22.18 -13.44 -4.96
CA LYS A 27 22.32 -14.02 -3.61
C LYS A 27 21.36 -13.39 -2.62
N THR A 28 20.97 -14.15 -1.61
CA THR A 28 19.95 -13.75 -0.64
C THR A 28 20.46 -13.80 0.79
N VAL A 29 20.11 -12.80 1.55
CA VAL A 29 20.27 -12.77 3.02
C VAL A 29 18.91 -12.74 3.67
N ALA A 30 18.55 -13.77 4.43
CA ALA A 30 17.33 -13.79 5.21
C ALA A 30 17.58 -13.16 6.58
N VAL A 31 16.82 -12.13 6.94
CA VAL A 31 16.78 -11.70 8.34
C VAL A 31 15.72 -12.49 9.10
N HIS A 32 15.97 -12.75 10.38
CA HIS A 32 15.01 -13.49 11.20
C HIS A 32 15.05 -13.08 12.67
N SER A 33 13.93 -13.22 13.38
CA SER A 33 13.93 -13.21 14.84
C SER A 33 14.41 -14.55 15.38
N THR A 34 14.75 -14.60 16.67
CA THR A 34 15.14 -15.87 17.31
C THR A 34 14.07 -16.97 17.20
N ALA A 35 12.78 -16.61 17.11
CA ALA A 35 11.69 -17.57 16.94
C ALA A 35 11.57 -18.13 15.53
N ASP A 36 12.07 -17.40 14.53
CA ASP A 36 11.91 -17.72 13.11
C ASP A 36 13.13 -18.43 12.49
N ALA A 37 14.14 -18.73 13.27
CA ALA A 37 15.43 -19.29 12.80
C ALA A 37 15.29 -20.58 11.94
N ASN A 38 14.23 -21.36 12.15
CA ASN A 38 13.98 -22.61 11.43
C ASN A 38 12.95 -22.48 10.29
N LEU A 39 12.54 -21.26 9.92
CA LEU A 39 11.61 -21.07 8.81
C LEU A 39 12.28 -21.31 7.46
N LYS A 40 11.50 -21.78 6.47
CA LYS A 40 12.01 -22.17 5.15
C LYS A 40 12.85 -21.10 4.46
N HIS A 41 12.45 -19.81 4.55
CA HIS A 41 13.21 -18.73 3.93
C HIS A 41 14.60 -18.54 4.56
N VAL A 42 14.76 -18.83 5.86
CA VAL A 42 16.05 -18.78 6.56
C VAL A 42 16.94 -19.96 6.13
N LEU A 43 16.36 -21.16 6.11
CA LEU A 43 17.10 -22.39 5.75
C LEU A 43 17.52 -22.45 4.28
N LEU A 44 16.82 -21.74 3.40
CA LEU A 44 17.05 -21.73 1.95
C LEU A 44 17.83 -20.52 1.44
N ALA A 45 18.03 -19.48 2.24
CA ALA A 45 18.84 -18.33 1.88
C ALA A 45 20.33 -18.70 1.83
N ASP A 46 21.10 -17.93 1.07
CA ASP A 46 22.56 -18.11 0.99
C ASP A 46 23.22 -17.73 2.31
N GLU A 47 22.71 -16.69 2.98
CA GLU A 47 23.14 -16.23 4.30
C GLU A 47 21.91 -15.91 5.16
N SER A 48 22.08 -15.87 6.48
CA SER A 48 21.02 -15.44 7.39
C SER A 48 21.58 -14.67 8.57
N VAL A 49 20.82 -13.68 9.06
CA VAL A 49 21.20 -12.85 10.20
C VAL A 49 20.03 -12.76 11.19
N CYS A 50 20.32 -13.09 12.46
CA CYS A 50 19.36 -12.88 13.54
C CYS A 50 19.32 -11.38 13.92
N ILE A 51 18.18 -10.74 13.74
CA ILE A 51 17.99 -9.30 13.99
C ILE A 51 17.32 -8.98 15.33
N GLY A 52 17.08 -9.98 16.16
CA GLY A 52 16.53 -9.74 17.50
C GLY A 52 15.55 -10.81 18.01
N PRO A 53 14.89 -10.54 19.14
CA PRO A 53 13.95 -11.46 19.78
C PRO A 53 12.61 -11.56 18.98
N PRO A 54 11.67 -12.43 19.40
CA PRO A 54 10.42 -12.67 18.67
C PRO A 54 9.52 -11.46 18.49
N LEU A 55 9.60 -10.47 19.40
CA LEU A 55 8.77 -9.26 19.33
C LEU A 55 9.17 -8.41 18.13
N SER A 56 8.24 -8.18 17.20
CA SER A 56 8.48 -7.46 15.93
C SER A 56 9.08 -6.06 16.14
N ALA A 57 8.66 -5.32 17.17
CA ALA A 57 9.22 -4.02 17.52
C ALA A 57 10.73 -4.05 17.85
N LYS A 58 11.26 -5.23 18.23
CA LYS A 58 12.67 -5.43 18.56
C LYS A 58 13.44 -6.24 17.50
N SER A 59 12.79 -6.56 16.38
CA SER A 59 13.36 -7.32 15.25
C SER A 59 12.94 -6.71 13.91
N TYR A 60 11.86 -7.16 13.30
CA TYR A 60 11.40 -6.77 11.94
C TYR A 60 11.01 -5.29 11.78
N LEU A 61 10.72 -4.58 12.87
CA LEU A 61 10.49 -3.12 12.90
C LEU A 61 11.71 -2.34 13.42
N ASN A 62 12.82 -3.01 13.71
CA ASN A 62 14.05 -2.38 14.16
C ASN A 62 14.93 -2.03 12.95
N MET A 63 14.74 -0.82 12.42
CA MET A 63 15.49 -0.32 11.24
C MET A 63 17.00 -0.44 11.41
N PRO A 64 17.63 0.00 12.54
CA PRO A 64 19.07 -0.14 12.73
C PRO A 64 19.57 -1.57 12.60
N SER A 65 18.85 -2.56 13.15
CA SER A 65 19.25 -3.97 13.07
C SER A 65 19.22 -4.51 11.64
N ILE A 66 18.24 -4.06 10.83
CA ILE A 66 18.14 -4.47 9.41
C ILE A 66 19.26 -3.83 8.58
N ILE A 67 19.55 -2.55 8.80
CA ILE A 67 20.62 -1.84 8.10
C ILE A 67 21.99 -2.43 8.48
N ALA A 68 22.23 -2.68 9.77
CA ALA A 68 23.45 -3.33 10.22
C ALA A 68 23.63 -4.75 9.63
N ALA A 69 22.53 -5.49 9.44
CA ALA A 69 22.58 -6.78 8.76
C ALA A 69 22.98 -6.62 7.28
N ALA A 70 22.55 -5.54 6.61
CA ALA A 70 22.95 -5.24 5.23
C ALA A 70 24.44 -4.91 5.14
N GLU A 71 24.95 -4.09 6.06
CA GLU A 71 26.38 -3.76 6.16
C GLU A 71 27.23 -5.00 6.44
N LEU A 72 26.82 -5.83 7.41
CA LEU A 72 27.55 -7.04 7.81
C LEU A 72 27.70 -8.06 6.69
N THR A 73 26.73 -8.11 5.79
CA THR A 73 26.66 -9.10 4.71
C THR A 73 27.07 -8.56 3.34
N ASP A 74 27.52 -7.30 3.25
CA ASP A 74 27.80 -6.61 1.98
C ASP A 74 26.63 -6.73 0.98
N ALA A 75 25.39 -6.59 1.44
CA ALA A 75 24.24 -6.60 0.56
C ALA A 75 24.15 -5.30 -0.25
N ALA A 76 23.72 -5.38 -1.52
CA ALA A 76 23.57 -4.20 -2.36
C ALA A 76 22.18 -3.53 -2.19
N ALA A 77 21.18 -4.30 -1.80
CA ALA A 77 19.79 -3.83 -1.74
C ALA A 77 18.99 -4.50 -0.64
N ILE A 78 17.87 -3.87 -0.28
CA ILE A 78 16.92 -4.36 0.72
C ILE A 78 15.53 -4.45 0.09
N HIS A 79 14.93 -5.66 0.11
CA HIS A 79 13.55 -5.91 -0.31
C HIS A 79 12.66 -5.98 0.93
N PRO A 80 11.71 -5.06 1.12
CA PRO A 80 10.88 -5.01 2.32
C PRO A 80 9.69 -5.98 2.30
N GLY A 81 9.35 -6.57 1.14
CA GLY A 81 8.14 -7.36 0.96
C GLY A 81 6.87 -6.54 1.15
N TYR A 82 5.94 -7.02 1.98
CA TYR A 82 4.75 -6.29 2.42
C TYR A 82 4.61 -6.33 3.95
N GLY A 83 3.82 -5.40 4.53
CA GLY A 83 3.73 -5.23 5.98
C GLY A 83 5.04 -4.71 6.58
N PHE A 84 5.21 -4.82 7.90
CA PHE A 84 6.37 -4.29 8.64
C PHE A 84 6.81 -2.89 8.17
N LEU A 85 7.97 -2.78 7.53
CA LEU A 85 8.57 -1.51 7.10
C LEU A 85 8.38 -1.20 5.62
N SER A 86 7.58 -2.00 4.88
CA SER A 86 7.44 -1.84 3.42
C SER A 86 6.82 -0.51 2.98
N GLU A 87 6.00 0.10 3.82
CA GLU A 87 5.37 1.41 3.58
C GLU A 87 5.88 2.48 4.56
N ASN A 88 7.06 2.25 5.14
CA ASN A 88 7.68 3.21 6.04
C ASN A 88 8.67 4.10 5.27
N ALA A 89 8.30 5.37 5.08
CA ALA A 89 9.12 6.32 4.34
C ALA A 89 10.47 6.59 4.99
N ASP A 90 10.53 6.65 6.33
CA ASP A 90 11.78 6.89 7.06
C ASP A 90 12.73 5.70 6.92
N PHE A 91 12.21 4.48 6.82
CA PHE A 91 13.02 3.30 6.53
C PHE A 91 13.59 3.35 5.12
N ALA A 92 12.77 3.62 4.11
CA ALA A 92 13.22 3.74 2.73
C ALA A 92 14.34 4.81 2.60
N GLU A 93 14.12 5.98 3.22
CA GLU A 93 15.10 7.08 3.24
C GLU A 93 16.41 6.68 3.92
N ARG A 94 16.34 6.04 5.09
CA ARG A 94 17.54 5.57 5.80
C ARG A 94 18.31 4.50 5.04
N VAL A 95 17.64 3.59 4.36
CA VAL A 95 18.26 2.58 3.50
C VAL A 95 19.06 3.25 2.38
N GLU A 96 18.47 4.22 1.67
CA GLU A 96 19.12 4.96 0.59
C GLU A 96 20.29 5.85 1.13
N GLN A 97 20.11 6.52 2.27
CA GLN A 97 21.17 7.30 2.93
C GLN A 97 22.34 6.44 3.42
N SER A 98 22.10 5.17 3.74
CA SER A 98 23.13 4.20 4.11
C SER A 98 23.85 3.58 2.89
N GLY A 99 23.52 4.01 1.67
CA GLY A 99 24.17 3.56 0.43
C GLY A 99 23.58 2.27 -0.17
N PHE A 100 22.46 1.78 0.37
CA PHE A 100 21.78 0.59 -0.17
C PHE A 100 20.62 0.99 -1.09
N VAL A 101 20.27 0.10 -2.04
CA VAL A 101 19.09 0.27 -2.87
C VAL A 101 17.85 -0.20 -2.09
N PHE A 102 16.85 0.67 -1.92
CA PHE A 102 15.53 0.26 -1.45
C PHE A 102 14.70 -0.27 -2.62
N ILE A 103 14.32 -1.55 -2.57
CA ILE A 103 13.50 -2.17 -3.62
C ILE A 103 12.03 -1.82 -3.39
N GLY A 104 11.64 -0.69 -3.95
CA GLY A 104 10.33 -0.08 -3.76
C GLY A 104 10.25 1.34 -4.32
N PRO A 105 9.19 2.08 -3.98
CA PRO A 105 9.04 3.49 -4.34
C PRO A 105 10.03 4.38 -3.57
N LYS A 106 10.15 5.63 -4.00
CA LYS A 106 10.91 6.63 -3.25
C LYS A 106 10.27 6.94 -1.90
N ALA A 107 11.07 7.25 -0.89
CA ALA A 107 10.58 7.63 0.44
C ALA A 107 9.55 8.78 0.39
N GLU A 108 9.79 9.77 -0.47
CA GLU A 108 8.88 10.87 -0.72
C GLU A 108 7.50 10.40 -1.21
N THR A 109 7.47 9.47 -2.16
CA THR A 109 6.22 8.91 -2.71
C THR A 109 5.48 8.07 -1.66
N ILE A 110 6.20 7.28 -0.86
CA ILE A 110 5.61 6.52 0.26
C ILE A 110 4.97 7.50 1.27
N ARG A 111 5.66 8.56 1.65
CA ARG A 111 5.15 9.57 2.58
C ARG A 111 3.92 10.29 2.05
N MET A 112 3.95 10.66 0.76
CA MET A 112 2.87 11.35 0.07
C MET A 112 1.61 10.49 -0.03
N MET A 113 1.74 9.23 -0.42
CA MET A 113 0.62 8.29 -0.57
C MET A 113 0.13 7.71 0.75
N GLY A 114 0.97 7.70 1.78
CA GLY A 114 0.61 7.28 3.14
C GLY A 114 -0.28 8.28 3.89
N ASP A 115 -0.28 9.55 3.50
CA ASP A 115 -1.21 10.56 4.01
C ASP A 115 -2.50 10.59 3.18
N LYS A 116 -3.61 10.11 3.74
CA LYS A 116 -4.88 9.93 3.01
C LYS A 116 -5.41 11.22 2.39
N VAL A 117 -5.26 12.36 3.08
CA VAL A 117 -5.76 13.64 2.58
C VAL A 117 -4.92 14.10 1.38
N SER A 118 -3.61 14.01 1.49
CA SER A 118 -2.67 14.31 0.40
C SER A 118 -2.89 13.39 -0.80
N ALA A 119 -3.03 12.07 -0.56
CA ALA A 119 -3.29 11.09 -1.61
C ALA A 119 -4.58 11.39 -2.37
N ILE A 120 -5.70 11.65 -1.68
CA ILE A 120 -6.98 11.99 -2.30
C ILE A 120 -6.86 13.29 -3.11
N ARG A 121 -6.19 14.33 -2.59
CA ARG A 121 -5.99 15.59 -3.31
C ARG A 121 -5.23 15.36 -4.62
N ILE A 122 -4.10 14.65 -4.55
CA ILE A 122 -3.24 14.37 -5.70
C ILE A 122 -3.99 13.51 -6.74
N MET A 123 -4.74 12.50 -6.30
CA MET A 123 -5.52 11.66 -7.19
C MET A 123 -6.63 12.45 -7.89
N LYS A 124 -7.32 13.36 -7.19
CA LYS A 124 -8.29 14.28 -7.81
C LYS A 124 -7.64 15.19 -8.86
N GLU A 125 -6.47 15.78 -8.57
CA GLU A 125 -5.70 16.59 -9.50
C GLU A 125 -5.22 15.80 -10.72
N ALA A 126 -5.04 14.48 -10.57
CA ALA A 126 -4.72 13.56 -11.66
C ALA A 126 -5.95 13.07 -12.44
N GLY A 127 -7.16 13.50 -12.07
CA GLY A 127 -8.41 13.08 -12.71
C GLY A 127 -8.91 11.71 -12.31
N VAL A 128 -8.36 11.13 -11.23
CA VAL A 128 -8.83 9.87 -10.65
C VAL A 128 -10.08 10.17 -9.79
N PRO A 129 -11.21 9.49 -10.04
CA PRO A 129 -12.42 9.69 -9.23
C PRO A 129 -12.17 9.30 -7.77
N CYS A 130 -12.62 10.14 -6.86
CA CYS A 130 -12.51 9.91 -5.41
C CYS A 130 -13.89 10.00 -4.77
N VAL A 131 -14.05 9.32 -3.63
CA VAL A 131 -15.30 9.42 -2.87
C VAL A 131 -15.61 10.89 -2.59
N PRO A 132 -16.82 11.38 -2.87
CA PRO A 132 -17.23 12.73 -2.48
C PRO A 132 -17.07 12.92 -0.97
N GLY A 133 -16.42 13.99 -0.55
CA GLY A 133 -16.11 14.19 0.87
C GLY A 133 -15.73 15.61 1.21
N SER A 134 -15.39 15.85 2.46
CA SER A 134 -15.01 17.18 3.01
C SER A 134 -13.75 17.78 2.36
N GLY A 135 -12.90 16.95 1.73
CA GLY A 135 -11.67 17.41 1.10
C GLY A 135 -10.57 17.87 2.06
N ALA A 136 -10.92 18.07 3.33
CA ALA A 136 -10.03 18.48 4.42
C ALA A 136 -10.56 17.93 5.75
N PRO A 137 -9.73 17.93 6.81
CA PRO A 137 -10.21 17.64 8.16
C PRO A 137 -11.36 18.56 8.56
N LEU A 138 -12.36 18.01 9.24
CA LEU A 138 -13.51 18.77 9.74
C LEU A 138 -13.07 19.78 10.80
N GLY A 139 -13.56 21.02 10.69
CA GLY A 139 -13.36 22.07 11.66
C GLY A 139 -14.20 21.88 12.94
N LEU A 140 -14.13 22.88 13.84
CA LEU A 140 -14.94 22.93 15.06
C LEU A 140 -16.30 23.60 14.83
N ASP A 141 -16.52 24.21 13.68
CA ASP A 141 -17.77 24.86 13.32
C ASP A 141 -18.83 23.82 12.98
N ASN A 142 -19.84 23.74 13.81
CA ASN A 142 -20.93 22.80 13.69
C ASN A 142 -21.83 23.03 12.46
N ASP A 143 -22.09 24.31 12.14
CA ASP A 143 -22.97 24.68 11.02
C ASP A 143 -22.28 24.36 9.70
N GLU A 144 -20.98 24.61 9.60
CA GLU A 144 -20.17 24.25 8.46
C GLU A 144 -20.11 22.71 8.28
N ASN A 145 -19.94 21.95 9.35
CA ASN A 145 -19.94 20.50 9.28
C ASN A 145 -21.30 19.93 8.81
N LEU A 146 -22.41 20.53 9.25
CA LEU A 146 -23.76 20.17 8.78
C LEU A 146 -23.96 20.53 7.30
N ARG A 147 -23.43 21.66 6.85
CA ARG A 147 -23.47 22.10 5.44
C ARG A 147 -22.70 21.11 4.55
N ILE A 148 -21.48 20.76 4.92
CA ILE A 148 -20.65 19.79 4.21
C ILE A 148 -21.39 18.43 4.09
N ALA A 149 -21.96 17.94 5.18
CA ALA A 149 -22.70 16.66 5.16
C ALA A 149 -23.92 16.70 4.24
N LYS A 150 -24.62 17.84 4.19
CA LYS A 150 -25.76 18.06 3.30
C LYS A 150 -25.34 18.08 1.83
N GLU A 151 -24.20 18.69 1.51
CA GLU A 151 -23.66 18.74 0.15
C GLU A 151 -23.18 17.36 -0.33
N ILE A 152 -22.53 16.58 0.54
CA ILE A 152 -22.12 15.21 0.25
C ILE A 152 -23.37 14.29 0.08
N GLY A 153 -24.43 14.55 0.85
CA GLY A 153 -25.65 13.75 0.90
C GLY A 153 -25.52 12.50 1.77
N TYR A 154 -26.48 12.32 2.69
CA TYR A 154 -26.54 11.15 3.58
C TYR A 154 -26.82 9.84 2.80
N PRO A 155 -26.39 8.68 3.33
CA PRO A 155 -25.51 8.52 4.49
C PRO A 155 -24.09 8.98 4.23
N VAL A 156 -23.43 9.48 5.29
CA VAL A 156 -22.00 9.85 5.28
C VAL A 156 -21.23 8.97 6.26
N ILE A 157 -19.93 8.86 6.05
CA ILE A 157 -19.01 8.20 6.98
C ILE A 157 -17.98 9.20 7.48
N ILE A 158 -17.78 9.22 8.81
CA ILE A 158 -16.73 9.99 9.46
C ILE A 158 -15.55 9.05 9.68
N LYS A 159 -14.33 9.48 9.32
CA LYS A 159 -13.11 8.69 9.41
C LYS A 159 -12.01 9.47 10.12
N ALA A 160 -11.25 8.81 10.99
CA ALA A 160 -10.03 9.34 11.56
C ALA A 160 -8.92 9.46 10.49
N SER A 161 -8.21 10.59 10.43
CA SER A 161 -7.12 10.80 9.46
C SER A 161 -5.96 9.83 9.66
N GLY A 162 -5.66 9.44 10.90
CA GLY A 162 -4.65 8.43 11.23
C GLY A 162 -5.17 6.99 11.30
N GLY A 163 -6.46 6.75 10.99
CA GLY A 163 -7.10 5.45 11.11
C GLY A 163 -6.85 4.53 9.92
N GLY A 164 -6.88 3.22 10.18
CA GLY A 164 -6.78 2.18 9.15
C GLY A 164 -7.44 0.87 9.62
N GLY A 165 -7.66 -0.06 8.68
CA GLY A 165 -8.21 -1.38 8.99
C GLY A 165 -9.61 -1.36 9.62
N GLY A 166 -10.45 -0.37 9.28
CA GLY A 166 -11.82 -0.26 9.78
C GLY A 166 -11.97 0.36 11.18
N ARG A 167 -10.88 0.84 11.80
CA ARG A 167 -10.93 1.52 13.11
C ARG A 167 -11.06 3.03 12.96
N GLY A 168 -11.78 3.67 13.90
CA GLY A 168 -12.00 5.12 13.86
C GLY A 168 -12.94 5.57 12.73
N MET A 169 -13.96 4.77 12.42
CA MET A 169 -14.96 5.06 11.39
C MET A 169 -16.39 4.96 11.95
N ARG A 170 -17.26 5.89 11.53
CA ARG A 170 -18.66 5.91 11.99
C ARG A 170 -19.60 6.37 10.87
N VAL A 171 -20.58 5.53 10.54
CA VAL A 171 -21.61 5.85 9.55
C VAL A 171 -22.71 6.68 10.20
N VAL A 172 -23.16 7.71 9.48
CA VAL A 172 -24.17 8.66 9.92
C VAL A 172 -25.26 8.77 8.84
N HIS A 173 -26.47 8.43 9.20
CA HIS A 173 -27.60 8.37 8.26
C HIS A 173 -28.42 9.66 8.17
N ASN A 174 -28.27 10.58 9.13
CA ASN A 174 -29.03 11.82 9.17
C ASN A 174 -28.30 12.94 9.97
N ALA A 175 -28.77 14.17 9.81
CA ALA A 175 -28.17 15.34 10.43
C ALA A 175 -28.20 15.31 11.97
N ALA A 176 -29.24 14.72 12.57
CA ALA A 176 -29.41 14.72 14.03
C ALA A 176 -28.29 13.98 14.76
N ALA A 177 -27.74 12.92 14.13
CA ALA A 177 -26.66 12.13 14.72
C ALA A 177 -25.25 12.66 14.38
N LEU A 178 -25.14 13.64 13.46
CA LEU A 178 -23.85 14.02 12.87
C LEU A 178 -22.85 14.56 13.90
N LEU A 179 -23.22 15.62 14.61
CA LEU A 179 -22.29 16.31 15.51
C LEU A 179 -21.83 15.42 16.68
N HIS A 180 -22.76 14.63 17.23
CA HIS A 180 -22.39 13.63 18.22
C HIS A 180 -21.38 12.61 17.66
N SER A 181 -21.63 12.12 16.45
CA SER A 181 -20.74 11.16 15.80
C SER A 181 -19.36 11.72 15.48
N ILE A 182 -19.26 12.99 15.09
CA ILE A 182 -17.96 13.68 14.89
C ILE A 182 -17.17 13.70 16.20
N ASN A 183 -17.79 14.14 17.31
CA ASN A 183 -17.12 14.26 18.60
C ASN A 183 -16.65 12.93 19.16
N VAL A 184 -17.49 11.89 19.04
CA VAL A 184 -17.11 10.53 19.47
C VAL A 184 -15.94 10.03 18.63
N THR A 185 -15.99 10.18 17.29
CA THR A 185 -14.91 9.70 16.42
C THR A 185 -13.60 10.46 16.67
N ARG A 186 -13.64 11.76 16.95
CA ARG A 186 -12.45 12.53 17.37
C ARG A 186 -11.83 12.01 18.65
N SER A 187 -12.65 11.74 19.66
CA SER A 187 -12.16 11.20 20.94
C SER A 187 -11.53 9.81 20.79
N GLU A 188 -12.17 8.94 19.99
CA GLU A 188 -11.63 7.62 19.65
C GLU A 188 -10.32 7.72 18.86
N ALA A 189 -10.23 8.65 17.90
CA ALA A 189 -9.05 8.89 17.10
C ALA A 189 -7.87 9.39 17.95
N LEU A 190 -8.11 10.34 18.84
CA LEU A 190 -7.11 10.85 19.77
C LEU A 190 -6.55 9.73 20.66
N ALA A 191 -7.44 8.91 21.23
CA ALA A 191 -7.05 7.82 22.11
C ALA A 191 -6.28 6.71 21.39
N ALA A 192 -6.65 6.39 20.15
CA ALA A 192 -6.07 5.27 19.42
C ALA A 192 -4.84 5.64 18.60
N PHE A 193 -4.76 6.88 18.09
CA PHE A 193 -3.76 7.31 17.10
C PHE A 193 -2.97 8.57 17.53
N GLY A 194 -3.32 9.18 18.68
CA GLY A 194 -2.68 10.43 19.13
C GLY A 194 -3.03 11.67 18.27
N ASN A 195 -4.02 11.55 17.38
CA ASN A 195 -4.47 12.62 16.47
C ASN A 195 -6.00 12.60 16.40
N ASP A 196 -6.64 13.72 16.70
CA ASP A 196 -8.10 13.89 16.74
C ASP A 196 -8.72 14.34 15.40
N GLN A 197 -7.89 14.50 14.36
CA GLN A 197 -8.38 14.91 13.05
C GLN A 197 -9.27 13.84 12.43
N VAL A 198 -10.46 14.27 12.00
CA VAL A 198 -11.43 13.44 11.29
C VAL A 198 -11.88 14.15 10.01
N TYR A 199 -12.24 13.37 9.01
CA TYR A 199 -12.82 13.85 7.76
C TYR A 199 -14.12 13.11 7.46
N MET A 200 -14.89 13.61 6.51
CA MET A 200 -16.20 13.05 6.15
C MET A 200 -16.22 12.69 4.66
N GLU A 201 -16.83 11.56 4.35
CA GLU A 201 -17.04 11.10 2.98
C GLU A 201 -18.45 10.54 2.79
N LYS A 202 -18.90 10.45 1.54
CA LYS A 202 -20.09 9.68 1.18
C LYS A 202 -19.93 8.25 1.62
N PHE A 203 -20.93 7.70 2.31
CA PHE A 203 -20.95 6.27 2.61
C PHE A 203 -21.55 5.51 1.43
N LEU A 204 -20.79 4.59 0.87
CA LEU A 204 -21.22 3.68 -0.17
C LEU A 204 -21.79 2.42 0.51
N GLU A 205 -23.03 2.06 0.20
CA GLU A 205 -23.75 1.02 0.97
C GLU A 205 -23.38 -0.39 0.55
N LYS A 206 -23.11 -0.60 -0.73
CA LYS A 206 -22.81 -1.93 -1.31
C LYS A 206 -21.65 -1.87 -2.32
N PRO A 207 -20.53 -1.30 -1.97
CA PRO A 207 -19.41 -1.22 -2.89
C PRO A 207 -18.72 -2.58 -3.05
N ARG A 208 -18.18 -2.80 -4.25
CA ARG A 208 -17.14 -3.81 -4.49
C ARG A 208 -15.78 -3.19 -4.25
N HIS A 209 -14.81 -3.99 -3.84
CA HIS A 209 -13.44 -3.59 -3.68
C HIS A 209 -12.65 -4.01 -4.92
N ILE A 210 -12.38 -3.05 -5.79
CA ILE A 210 -11.63 -3.24 -7.04
C ILE A 210 -10.29 -2.54 -6.91
N GLU A 211 -9.22 -3.19 -7.35
CA GLU A 211 -7.88 -2.60 -7.26
C GLU A 211 -7.10 -2.79 -8.57
N PHE A 212 -6.32 -1.78 -8.96
CA PHE A 212 -5.50 -1.80 -10.16
C PHE A 212 -4.03 -2.00 -9.81
N GLN A 213 -3.42 -3.05 -10.36
CA GLN A 213 -1.99 -3.29 -10.25
C GLN A 213 -1.23 -2.39 -11.19
N VAL A 214 -0.22 -1.68 -10.69
CA VAL A 214 0.70 -0.88 -11.50
C VAL A 214 2.13 -1.38 -11.38
N LEU A 215 2.89 -1.11 -12.44
CA LEU A 215 4.33 -1.29 -12.46
C LEU A 215 4.95 -0.05 -13.13
N ALA A 216 5.95 0.53 -12.48
CA ALA A 216 6.60 1.76 -12.94
C ALA A 216 8.12 1.65 -12.83
N ASP A 217 8.83 2.17 -13.83
CA ASP A 217 10.29 2.16 -13.89
C ASP A 217 10.91 3.51 -13.44
N HIS A 218 12.24 3.59 -13.47
CA HIS A 218 12.96 4.82 -13.12
C HIS A 218 12.94 5.89 -14.23
N HIS A 219 12.47 5.54 -15.42
CA HIS A 219 12.45 6.40 -16.61
C HIS A 219 11.09 7.07 -16.83
N GLY A 220 10.13 6.83 -15.92
CA GLY A 220 8.78 7.38 -16.01
C GLY A 220 7.81 6.55 -16.87
N ASN A 221 8.23 5.35 -17.31
CA ASN A 221 7.30 4.43 -17.93
C ASN A 221 6.45 3.79 -16.83
N VAL A 222 5.14 3.84 -17.04
CA VAL A 222 4.15 3.26 -16.14
C VAL A 222 3.15 2.47 -16.95
N ILE A 223 2.84 1.27 -16.48
CA ILE A 223 1.79 0.40 -17.03
C ILE A 223 0.85 -0.04 -15.92
N HIS A 224 -0.39 -0.32 -16.29
CA HIS A 224 -1.29 -1.10 -15.44
C HIS A 224 -1.37 -2.55 -15.93
N LEU A 225 -1.58 -3.48 -15.03
CA LEU A 225 -1.67 -4.92 -15.31
C LEU A 225 -3.10 -5.46 -15.08
N GLY A 226 -4.08 -4.60 -15.28
CA GLY A 226 -5.48 -4.90 -15.02
C GLY A 226 -5.85 -4.77 -13.55
N GLU A 227 -7.09 -5.15 -13.28
CA GLU A 227 -7.69 -5.06 -11.95
C GLU A 227 -7.90 -6.44 -11.33
N ARG A 228 -8.01 -6.42 -10.00
CA ARG A 228 -8.49 -7.53 -9.17
C ARG A 228 -9.77 -7.14 -8.45
N ASP A 229 -10.67 -8.08 -8.27
CA ASP A 229 -11.79 -7.97 -7.34
C ASP A 229 -11.43 -8.62 -6.02
N CYS A 230 -11.43 -7.83 -4.97
CA CYS A 230 -11.12 -8.25 -3.60
C CYS A 230 -12.33 -8.03 -2.67
N SER A 231 -13.55 -8.10 -3.19
CA SER A 231 -14.77 -7.82 -2.44
C SER A 231 -15.10 -8.89 -1.41
N MET A 232 -14.64 -10.14 -1.61
CA MET A 232 -14.84 -11.21 -0.63
C MET A 232 -13.91 -11.04 0.56
N GLN A 233 -14.43 -10.37 1.60
CA GLN A 233 -13.67 -9.98 2.79
C GLN A 233 -14.32 -10.50 4.06
N ARG A 234 -13.51 -10.76 5.08
CA ARG A 234 -13.94 -11.03 6.45
C ARG A 234 -13.31 -10.01 7.39
N ARG A 235 -14.11 -9.17 8.02
CA ARG A 235 -13.64 -8.11 8.93
C ARG A 235 -12.57 -7.20 8.27
N HIS A 236 -12.82 -6.78 7.02
CA HIS A 236 -11.91 -5.98 6.18
C HIS A 236 -10.59 -6.68 5.82
N GLN A 237 -10.53 -8.00 5.88
CA GLN A 237 -9.42 -8.80 5.37
C GLN A 237 -9.86 -9.50 4.09
N LYS A 238 -9.12 -9.34 3.01
CA LYS A 238 -9.33 -10.05 1.75
C LYS A 238 -9.21 -11.56 1.98
N VAL A 239 -10.10 -12.34 1.40
CA VAL A 239 -10.16 -13.81 1.57
C VAL A 239 -10.07 -14.53 0.24
N ILE A 240 -10.73 -13.99 -0.79
CA ILE A 240 -10.69 -14.49 -2.17
C ILE A 240 -10.53 -13.27 -3.08
N GLU A 241 -9.59 -13.37 -3.98
CA GLU A 241 -9.32 -12.39 -5.01
C GLU A 241 -9.45 -13.01 -6.40
N GLU A 242 -10.08 -12.30 -7.30
CA GLU A 242 -10.28 -12.74 -8.69
C GLU A 242 -9.79 -11.68 -9.70
N ALA A 243 -9.28 -12.16 -10.83
CA ALA A 243 -8.91 -11.31 -11.94
C ALA A 243 -9.16 -12.05 -13.28
N PRO A 244 -9.64 -11.34 -14.30
CA PRO A 244 -10.18 -9.97 -14.26
C PRO A 244 -11.46 -9.89 -13.42
N ALA A 245 -11.78 -8.68 -12.90
CA ALA A 245 -12.93 -8.48 -12.04
C ALA A 245 -14.27 -8.75 -12.78
N PRO A 246 -15.13 -9.65 -12.29
CA PRO A 246 -16.41 -9.93 -12.94
C PRO A 246 -17.26 -8.66 -13.11
N GLY A 247 -17.84 -8.47 -14.31
CA GLY A 247 -18.76 -7.37 -14.61
C GLY A 247 -18.10 -5.98 -14.77
N ILE A 248 -16.77 -5.90 -14.75
CA ILE A 248 -16.04 -4.73 -15.23
C ILE A 248 -15.83 -4.90 -16.74
N THR A 249 -16.31 -3.94 -17.54
CA THR A 249 -16.15 -4.01 -19.00
C THR A 249 -14.74 -3.67 -19.43
N SER A 250 -14.36 -4.07 -20.66
CA SER A 250 -13.05 -3.73 -21.22
C SER A 250 -12.84 -2.21 -21.31
N GLU A 251 -13.88 -1.46 -21.67
CA GLU A 251 -13.86 -0.02 -21.75
C GLU A 251 -13.64 0.64 -20.39
N GLN A 252 -14.29 0.13 -19.33
CA GLN A 252 -14.10 0.60 -17.95
C GLN A 252 -12.70 0.31 -17.46
N ARG A 253 -12.18 -0.89 -17.75
CA ARG A 253 -10.82 -1.31 -17.39
C ARG A 253 -9.78 -0.40 -18.03
N GLU A 254 -9.88 -0.16 -19.34
CA GLU A 254 -8.94 0.67 -20.06
C GLU A 254 -8.99 2.12 -19.59
N MET A 255 -10.18 2.71 -19.52
CA MET A 255 -10.37 4.08 -19.04
C MET A 255 -9.77 4.30 -17.63
N MET A 256 -10.03 3.38 -16.69
CA MET A 256 -9.47 3.50 -15.34
C MET A 256 -7.99 3.19 -15.31
N GLY A 257 -7.54 2.22 -16.09
CA GLY A 257 -6.12 1.89 -16.23
C GLY A 257 -5.30 3.09 -16.72
N GLU A 258 -5.76 3.81 -17.74
CA GLU A 258 -5.12 5.03 -18.22
C GLU A 258 -5.04 6.13 -17.16
N ARG A 259 -6.13 6.36 -16.41
CA ARG A 259 -6.14 7.33 -15.29
C ARG A 259 -5.16 6.95 -14.19
N VAL A 260 -5.11 5.68 -13.83
CA VAL A 260 -4.19 5.14 -12.83
C VAL A 260 -2.73 5.32 -13.28
N VAL A 261 -2.43 5.01 -14.55
CA VAL A 261 -1.10 5.22 -15.15
C VAL A 261 -0.70 6.69 -15.11
N GLU A 262 -1.59 7.59 -15.50
CA GLU A 262 -1.31 9.03 -15.50
C GLU A 262 -1.10 9.56 -14.08
N ALA A 263 -1.89 9.11 -13.11
CA ALA A 263 -1.71 9.45 -11.71
C ALA A 263 -0.33 9.01 -11.19
N CYS A 264 0.08 7.78 -11.50
CA CYS A 264 1.38 7.26 -11.11
C CYS A 264 2.55 8.03 -11.76
N ARG A 265 2.41 8.47 -13.01
CA ARG A 265 3.40 9.35 -13.67
C ARG A 265 3.53 10.69 -12.95
N LYS A 266 2.40 11.32 -12.60
CA LYS A 266 2.39 12.62 -11.89
C LYS A 266 3.07 12.58 -10.54
N VAL A 267 2.92 11.49 -9.79
CA VAL A 267 3.59 11.32 -8.49
C VAL A 267 5.02 10.78 -8.60
N GLY A 268 5.49 10.52 -9.81
CA GLY A 268 6.83 9.95 -10.03
C GLY A 268 7.00 8.57 -9.39
N TYR A 269 5.94 7.74 -9.47
CA TYR A 269 5.95 6.40 -8.91
C TYR A 269 7.00 5.52 -9.56
N ARG A 270 7.60 4.62 -8.78
CA ARG A 270 8.48 3.54 -9.26
C ARG A 270 8.18 2.24 -8.52
N SER A 271 8.52 1.10 -9.11
CA SER A 271 8.28 -0.26 -8.59
C SER A 271 6.83 -0.73 -8.75
N ALA A 272 6.48 -1.83 -8.11
CA ALA A 272 5.11 -2.35 -8.07
C ALA A 272 4.27 -1.59 -7.04
N GLY A 273 3.02 -1.34 -7.37
CA GLY A 273 2.06 -0.72 -6.46
C GLY A 273 0.63 -1.04 -6.88
N THR A 274 -0.32 -0.70 -6.02
CA THR A 274 -1.73 -0.98 -6.26
C THR A 274 -2.58 0.20 -5.82
N LEU A 275 -3.48 0.66 -6.71
CA LEU A 275 -4.49 1.65 -6.37
C LEU A 275 -5.80 0.94 -6.06
N GLU A 276 -6.34 1.16 -4.88
CA GLU A 276 -7.58 0.55 -4.40
C GLU A 276 -8.77 1.48 -4.60
N PHE A 277 -9.89 0.90 -5.03
CA PHE A 277 -11.14 1.60 -5.34
C PHE A 277 -12.33 0.92 -4.70
N LEU A 278 -13.32 1.71 -4.31
CA LEU A 278 -14.69 1.23 -4.15
C LEU A 278 -15.40 1.39 -5.49
N TYR A 279 -16.06 0.35 -5.95
CA TYR A 279 -16.84 0.35 -7.19
C TYR A 279 -18.32 0.11 -6.86
N GLN A 280 -19.16 1.07 -7.23
CA GLN A 280 -20.61 0.98 -7.04
C GLN A 280 -21.35 1.72 -8.16
N ASP A 281 -22.43 1.14 -8.65
CA ASP A 281 -23.31 1.75 -9.66
C ASP A 281 -22.61 2.20 -10.95
N GLY A 282 -21.55 1.49 -11.36
CA GLY A 282 -20.78 1.78 -12.56
C GLY A 282 -19.60 2.74 -12.36
N GLU A 283 -19.44 3.29 -11.16
CA GLU A 283 -18.44 4.30 -10.84
C GLU A 283 -17.34 3.77 -9.90
N PHE A 284 -16.11 4.20 -10.16
CA PHE A 284 -14.95 3.92 -9.29
C PHE A 284 -14.68 5.10 -8.37
N TYR A 285 -14.27 4.82 -7.14
CA TYR A 285 -13.91 5.81 -6.14
C TYR A 285 -12.61 5.41 -5.45
N PHE A 286 -11.53 6.15 -5.70
CA PHE A 286 -10.23 5.91 -5.06
C PHE A 286 -10.32 5.99 -3.53
N ILE A 287 -9.69 5.05 -2.85
CA ILE A 287 -9.61 5.01 -1.38
C ILE A 287 -8.18 5.08 -0.86
N GLU A 288 -7.25 4.33 -1.45
CA GLU A 288 -5.83 4.36 -1.04
C GLU A 288 -4.92 3.75 -2.11
N MET A 289 -3.62 4.01 -1.96
CA MET A 289 -2.59 3.36 -2.75
C MET A 289 -1.67 2.57 -1.83
N ASN A 290 -1.49 1.29 -2.13
CA ASN A 290 -0.47 0.48 -1.50
C ASN A 290 0.85 0.63 -2.26
N THR A 291 1.82 1.26 -1.62
CA THR A 291 3.13 1.58 -2.21
C THR A 291 4.12 0.42 -2.09
N ARG A 292 3.66 -0.80 -2.34
CA ARG A 292 4.37 -2.07 -2.17
C ARG A 292 3.74 -3.18 -3.01
N ILE A 293 4.39 -4.33 -3.02
CA ILE A 293 3.74 -5.58 -3.44
C ILE A 293 2.63 -5.97 -2.45
N GLN A 294 1.58 -6.64 -2.92
CA GLN A 294 0.49 -7.12 -2.07
C GLN A 294 0.48 -8.66 -1.98
N VAL A 295 -0.25 -9.20 -0.98
CA VAL A 295 -0.42 -10.65 -0.80
C VAL A 295 -1.02 -11.28 -2.05
N GLU A 296 -1.99 -10.62 -2.66
CA GLU A 296 -2.79 -11.04 -3.80
C GLU A 296 -2.15 -10.81 -5.17
N HIS A 297 -0.88 -10.38 -5.22
CA HIS A 297 -0.15 -10.23 -6.49
C HIS A 297 -0.15 -11.48 -7.39
N PRO A 298 -0.17 -12.72 -6.86
CA PRO A 298 -0.15 -13.92 -7.70
C PRO A 298 -1.34 -14.02 -8.65
N VAL A 299 -2.49 -13.44 -8.29
CA VAL A 299 -3.68 -13.45 -9.17
C VAL A 299 -3.39 -12.68 -10.46
N THR A 300 -2.74 -11.51 -10.36
CA THR A 300 -2.30 -10.75 -11.53
C THR A 300 -1.19 -11.49 -12.31
N GLU A 301 -0.23 -12.07 -11.61
CA GLU A 301 0.84 -12.84 -12.26
C GLU A 301 0.30 -14.01 -13.10
N LEU A 302 -0.72 -14.71 -12.59
CA LEU A 302 -1.33 -15.86 -13.28
C LEU A 302 -2.04 -15.47 -14.57
N ILE A 303 -2.68 -14.31 -14.65
CA ILE A 303 -3.39 -13.86 -15.85
C ILE A 303 -2.52 -13.11 -16.84
N THR A 304 -1.40 -12.51 -16.40
CA THR A 304 -0.51 -11.71 -17.26
C THR A 304 0.76 -12.45 -17.66
N GLY A 305 1.18 -13.44 -16.90
CA GLY A 305 2.47 -14.11 -17.07
C GLY A 305 3.67 -13.27 -16.59
N ILE A 306 3.43 -12.13 -15.95
CA ILE A 306 4.47 -11.21 -15.46
C ILE A 306 4.78 -11.53 -14.01
N ASP A 307 6.04 -11.85 -13.69
CA ASP A 307 6.53 -12.00 -12.31
C ASP A 307 6.82 -10.63 -11.70
N LEU A 308 5.92 -10.15 -10.85
CA LEU A 308 6.00 -8.82 -10.25
C LEU A 308 7.20 -8.64 -9.32
N VAL A 309 7.60 -9.67 -8.60
CA VAL A 309 8.76 -9.60 -7.70
C VAL A 309 10.05 -9.55 -8.50
N LYS A 310 10.17 -10.33 -9.58
CA LYS A 310 11.31 -10.19 -10.51
C LYS A 310 11.34 -8.80 -11.16
N ALA A 311 10.18 -8.28 -11.57
CA ALA A 311 10.09 -6.94 -12.12
C ALA A 311 10.57 -5.87 -11.10
N GLN A 312 10.20 -5.99 -9.83
CA GLN A 312 10.73 -5.11 -8.78
C GLN A 312 12.26 -5.16 -8.66
N LEU A 313 12.84 -6.36 -8.69
CA LEU A 313 14.29 -6.57 -8.63
C LEU A 313 14.99 -5.96 -9.86
N MET A 314 14.48 -6.20 -11.07
CA MET A 314 15.03 -5.65 -12.31
C MET A 314 14.94 -4.12 -12.37
N ILE A 315 13.81 -3.53 -11.93
CA ILE A 315 13.66 -2.08 -11.84
C ILE A 315 14.69 -1.49 -10.87
N ALA A 316 14.89 -2.12 -9.72
CA ALA A 316 15.84 -1.66 -8.74
C ALA A 316 17.30 -1.77 -9.23
N GLU A 317 17.61 -2.77 -10.05
CA GLU A 317 18.96 -3.02 -10.58
C GLU A 317 19.32 -2.09 -11.74
N ILE A 318 18.50 -2.06 -12.78
CA ILE A 318 18.81 -1.40 -14.06
C ILE A 318 17.85 -0.25 -14.41
N GLY A 319 16.92 0.06 -13.51
CA GLY A 319 15.96 1.15 -13.69
C GLY A 319 14.76 0.79 -14.56
N ARG A 320 14.65 -0.43 -15.10
CA ARG A 320 13.51 -0.88 -15.92
C ARG A 320 13.26 -2.39 -15.75
N ALA A 321 12.02 -2.82 -16.02
CA ALA A 321 11.69 -4.22 -16.26
C ALA A 321 11.32 -4.43 -17.73
N HIS A 322 11.68 -5.57 -18.29
CA HIS A 322 11.20 -6.02 -19.59
C HIS A 322 9.93 -6.85 -19.36
N VAL A 323 8.78 -6.24 -19.56
CA VAL A 323 7.44 -6.84 -19.40
C VAL A 323 6.64 -6.74 -20.68
#